data_c6ca236f7b78851dd4135aedd26f9393
#
_entry.id   c6ca236f7b78851dd4135aedd26f9393
#
_cell.length_a   1.000
_cell.length_b   1.000
_cell.length_c   1.000
_cell.angle_alpha   90.00
_cell.angle_beta   90.00
_cell.angle_gamma   90.00
#
_symmetry.space_group_name_H-M   'P 1'
#
loop_
_entity.id
_entity.type
_entity.pdbx_description
1 polymer ?
#
loop_
_entity_poly.entity_id
_entity_poly.type
_entity_poly.pdbx_seq_one_letter_code
_entity_poly.pdbx_strand_id
1 'polypeptide(L)'
;MVGFIVLKKESTYICATYRKCMNAMKNYTYHLVAVLTVGIWGLTFISTKVLIGHGLSPQEIFLLRFLIAYMGIWLISPRKLFADNWKDEFWMFLGGMTGGSFYFFTENTALEITLATNVSFIVCTAPLLTTILSLWVYKKEKATRGLMAGSLLALVGVALVVYNGSFVLKISPLGDFLTLLAAFSWAFYSLIMRKMSNRYSIIFITRKIFFYGVLTILPAFLVHPWQFDITRLLEPAILFNLLFLGVLASLICFVVWNVVLKQLGTIRASNYIYLNPLFTLIG
;
A
#
# COMPACT_ATOMS: atom_id res chain seq x y z
N MET A 1 30.19 30.39 -39.97
CA MET A 1 30.46 29.18 -39.20
C MET A 1 30.14 29.37 -37.68
N VAL A 2 30.47 30.50 -37.08
CA VAL A 2 30.23 30.81 -35.63
C VAL A 2 28.73 30.87 -35.29
N GLY A 3 27.87 31.46 -36.12
CA GLY A 3 26.44 31.59 -35.86
C GLY A 3 25.68 30.23 -35.79
N PHE A 4 26.11 29.22 -36.53
CA PHE A 4 25.48 27.90 -36.51
C PHE A 4 25.79 27.09 -35.24
N ILE A 5 26.97 27.35 -34.64
CA ILE A 5 27.40 26.71 -33.38
C ILE A 5 26.63 27.31 -32.18
N VAL A 6 26.36 28.63 -32.22
CA VAL A 6 25.60 29.34 -31.16
C VAL A 6 24.15 28.85 -31.15
N LEU A 7 23.47 28.79 -32.30
CA LEU A 7 22.09 28.30 -32.42
C LEU A 7 21.93 26.85 -31.98
N LYS A 8 22.91 25.98 -32.29
CA LYS A 8 22.91 24.57 -31.87
C LYS A 8 23.08 24.42 -30.34
N LYS A 9 23.87 25.29 -29.73
CA LYS A 9 24.10 25.33 -28.28
C LYS A 9 22.87 25.80 -27.51
N GLU A 10 22.19 26.85 -28.01
CA GLU A 10 20.94 27.36 -27.41
C GLU A 10 19.78 26.33 -27.55
N SER A 11 19.63 25.70 -28.71
CA SER A 11 18.64 24.67 -28.94
C SER A 11 18.85 23.46 -27.98
N THR A 12 20.10 23.09 -27.72
CA THR A 12 20.44 22.00 -26.78
C THR A 12 20.14 22.41 -25.33
N TYR A 13 20.37 23.67 -24.96
CA TYR A 13 20.05 24.20 -23.63
C TYR A 13 18.54 24.28 -23.39
N ILE A 14 17.77 24.75 -24.35
CA ILE A 14 16.30 24.84 -24.30
C ILE A 14 15.71 23.41 -24.18
N CYS A 15 16.20 22.46 -24.98
CA CYS A 15 15.75 21.07 -24.93
C CYS A 15 16.08 20.41 -23.57
N ALA A 16 17.27 20.66 -23.02
CA ALA A 16 17.68 20.15 -21.71
C ALA A 16 16.83 20.75 -20.56
N THR A 17 16.56 22.06 -20.62
CA THR A 17 15.72 22.78 -19.64
C THR A 17 14.27 22.31 -19.72
N TYR A 18 13.72 22.16 -20.92
CA TYR A 18 12.38 21.61 -21.15
C TYR A 18 12.26 20.16 -20.61
N ARG A 19 13.25 19.30 -20.89
CA ARG A 19 13.29 17.92 -20.37
C ARG A 19 13.39 17.91 -18.85
N LYS A 20 14.17 18.80 -18.24
CA LYS A 20 14.28 18.95 -16.79
C LYS A 20 12.97 19.42 -16.16
N CYS A 21 12.28 20.37 -16.79
CA CYS A 21 10.97 20.86 -16.35
C CYS A 21 9.89 19.78 -16.47
N MET A 22 9.85 19.05 -17.59
CA MET A 22 8.95 17.90 -17.78
C MET A 22 9.18 16.77 -16.75
N ASN A 23 10.45 16.47 -16.46
CA ASN A 23 10.78 15.46 -15.44
C ASN A 23 10.41 15.95 -14.04
N ALA A 24 10.56 17.23 -13.74
CA ALA A 24 10.11 17.82 -12.48
C ALA A 24 8.58 17.73 -12.34
N MET A 25 7.82 18.14 -13.37
CA MET A 25 6.35 18.02 -13.35
C MET A 25 5.88 16.57 -13.17
N LYS A 26 6.48 15.61 -13.87
CA LYS A 26 6.19 14.20 -13.65
C LYS A 26 6.46 13.76 -12.20
N ASN A 27 7.52 14.27 -11.59
CA ASN A 27 7.86 13.96 -10.22
C ASN A 27 6.79 14.49 -9.24
N TYR A 28 6.33 15.73 -9.40
CA TYR A 28 5.26 16.30 -8.59
C TYR A 28 3.94 15.54 -8.71
N THR A 29 3.60 15.05 -9.90
CA THR A 29 2.41 14.22 -10.10
C THR A 29 2.45 12.96 -9.25
N TYR A 30 3.60 12.26 -9.17
CA TYR A 30 3.72 11.06 -8.34
C TYR A 30 3.63 11.35 -6.84
N HIS A 31 4.09 12.52 -6.39
CA HIS A 31 3.93 12.96 -5.02
C HIS A 31 2.46 13.22 -4.68
N LEU A 32 1.73 13.94 -5.54
CA LEU A 32 0.30 14.19 -5.35
C LEU A 32 -0.50 12.88 -5.34
N VAL A 33 -0.21 11.99 -6.30
CA VAL A 33 -0.86 10.68 -6.40
C VAL A 33 -0.58 9.82 -5.17
N ALA A 34 0.63 9.88 -4.60
CA ALA A 34 0.96 9.20 -3.35
C ALA A 34 0.10 9.70 -2.18
N VAL A 35 -0.07 11.03 -2.04
CA VAL A 35 -0.93 11.63 -1.00
C VAL A 35 -2.38 11.18 -1.16
N LEU A 36 -2.92 11.24 -2.37
CA LEU A 36 -4.31 10.81 -2.64
C LEU A 36 -4.51 9.30 -2.33
N THR A 37 -3.56 8.46 -2.73
CA THR A 37 -3.60 7.02 -2.47
C THR A 37 -3.63 6.73 -0.97
N VAL A 38 -2.75 7.38 -0.21
CA VAL A 38 -2.67 7.21 1.24
C VAL A 38 -3.90 7.81 1.93
N GLY A 39 -4.45 8.92 1.39
CA GLY A 39 -5.72 9.47 1.87
C GLY A 39 -6.87 8.48 1.75
N ILE A 40 -7.00 7.80 0.61
CA ILE A 40 -7.99 6.75 0.42
C ILE A 40 -7.74 5.59 1.40
N TRP A 41 -6.48 5.18 1.59
CA TRP A 41 -6.15 4.11 2.53
C TRP A 41 -6.42 4.47 3.99
N GLY A 42 -6.25 5.75 4.38
CA GLY A 42 -6.66 6.21 5.70
C GLY A 42 -8.15 5.99 6.00
N LEU A 43 -9.01 6.12 4.97
CA LEU A 43 -10.45 5.87 5.09
C LEU A 43 -10.80 4.37 5.10
N THR A 44 -9.91 3.48 4.63
CA THR A 44 -10.19 2.03 4.62
C THR A 44 -10.33 1.44 6.01
N PHE A 45 -9.64 1.98 7.01
CA PHE A 45 -9.76 1.53 8.40
C PHE A 45 -11.20 1.67 8.92
N ILE A 46 -11.86 2.78 8.57
CA ILE A 46 -13.25 3.06 8.96
C ILE A 46 -14.20 2.15 8.18
N SER A 47 -14.02 2.07 6.85
CA SER A 47 -14.82 1.20 5.99
C SER A 47 -14.75 -0.27 6.41
N THR A 48 -13.56 -0.75 6.80
CA THR A 48 -13.37 -2.11 7.34
C THR A 48 -14.10 -2.28 8.67
N LYS A 49 -14.03 -1.28 9.57
CA LYS A 49 -14.78 -1.29 10.83
C LYS A 49 -16.29 -1.37 10.61
N VAL A 50 -16.82 -0.66 9.65
CA VAL A 50 -18.25 -0.74 9.27
C VAL A 50 -18.62 -2.16 8.86
N LEU A 51 -17.81 -2.80 8.01
CA LEU A 51 -18.09 -4.19 7.56
C LEU A 51 -18.00 -5.18 8.71
N ILE A 52 -17.03 -5.04 9.63
CA ILE A 52 -16.92 -5.86 10.84
C ILE A 52 -18.18 -5.67 11.70
N GLY A 53 -18.65 -4.44 11.86
CA GLY A 53 -19.87 -4.13 12.60
C GLY A 53 -21.15 -4.73 12.00
N HIS A 54 -21.16 -5.03 10.69
CA HIS A 54 -22.23 -5.74 10.01
C HIS A 54 -22.07 -7.27 10.03
N GLY A 55 -21.02 -7.79 10.68
CA GLY A 55 -20.82 -9.22 10.92
C GLY A 55 -19.89 -9.92 9.93
N LEU A 56 -19.19 -9.19 9.04
CA LEU A 56 -18.14 -9.79 8.21
C LEU A 56 -16.87 -10.01 9.04
N SER A 57 -16.29 -11.20 8.92
CA SER A 57 -15.01 -11.52 9.54
C SER A 57 -13.82 -10.91 8.77
N PRO A 58 -12.65 -10.74 9.40
CA PRO A 58 -11.43 -10.22 8.77
C PRO A 58 -11.06 -10.91 7.46
N GLN A 59 -11.13 -12.26 7.40
CA GLN A 59 -10.80 -13.05 6.22
C GLN A 59 -11.85 -12.90 5.12
N GLU A 60 -13.14 -12.79 5.46
CA GLU A 60 -14.23 -12.58 4.48
C GLU A 60 -14.11 -11.21 3.81
N ILE A 61 -13.84 -10.15 4.58
CA ILE A 61 -13.59 -8.81 4.04
C ILE A 61 -12.41 -8.83 3.09
N PHE A 62 -11.30 -9.46 3.50
CA PHE A 62 -10.12 -9.57 2.65
C PHE A 62 -10.41 -10.34 1.36
N LEU A 63 -11.04 -11.51 1.46
CA LEU A 63 -11.35 -12.33 0.30
C LEU A 63 -12.21 -11.58 -0.70
N LEU A 64 -13.32 -10.97 -0.25
CA LEU A 64 -14.24 -10.23 -1.12
C LEU A 64 -13.56 -9.06 -1.81
N ARG A 65 -12.82 -8.22 -1.08
CA ARG A 65 -12.14 -7.06 -1.67
C ARG A 65 -11.07 -7.46 -2.69
N PHE A 66 -10.32 -8.54 -2.43
CA PHE A 66 -9.28 -9.01 -3.35
C PHE A 66 -9.85 -9.77 -4.55
N LEU A 67 -10.98 -10.48 -4.40
CA LEU A 67 -11.71 -11.05 -5.54
C LEU A 67 -12.22 -9.96 -6.48
N ILE A 68 -12.84 -8.91 -5.95
CA ILE A 68 -13.28 -7.75 -6.75
C ILE A 68 -12.08 -7.13 -7.49
N ALA A 69 -10.98 -6.90 -6.78
CA ALA A 69 -9.77 -6.33 -7.37
C ALA A 69 -9.15 -7.26 -8.43
N TYR A 70 -9.12 -8.56 -8.17
CA TYR A 70 -8.60 -9.57 -9.10
C TYR A 70 -9.44 -9.68 -10.37
N MET A 71 -10.77 -9.69 -10.26
CA MET A 71 -11.66 -9.64 -11.42
C MET A 71 -11.49 -8.35 -12.22
N GLY A 72 -11.40 -7.22 -11.53
CA GLY A 72 -11.22 -5.91 -12.19
C GLY A 72 -9.89 -5.78 -12.94
N ILE A 73 -8.79 -6.29 -12.40
CA ILE A 73 -7.48 -6.18 -13.05
C ILE A 73 -7.37 -7.05 -14.32
N TRP A 74 -8.17 -8.09 -14.46
CA TRP A 74 -8.22 -8.90 -15.67
C TRP A 74 -8.67 -8.11 -16.90
N LEU A 75 -9.47 -7.06 -16.73
CA LEU A 75 -9.91 -6.20 -17.83
C LEU A 75 -8.76 -5.46 -18.51
N ILE A 76 -7.68 -5.18 -17.76
CA ILE A 76 -6.53 -4.40 -18.22
C ILE A 76 -5.21 -5.20 -18.21
N SER A 77 -5.26 -6.44 -17.74
CA SER A 77 -4.06 -7.26 -17.54
C SER A 77 -3.58 -7.92 -18.84
N PRO A 78 -2.25 -8.02 -19.04
CA PRO A 78 -1.70 -8.78 -20.17
C PRO A 78 -2.05 -10.27 -20.06
N ARG A 79 -2.13 -10.94 -21.22
CA ARG A 79 -2.47 -12.37 -21.31
C ARG A 79 -1.45 -13.33 -20.68
N LYS A 80 -0.24 -12.86 -20.38
CA LYS A 80 0.81 -13.66 -19.73
C LYS A 80 0.35 -14.13 -18.36
N LEU A 81 0.27 -15.45 -18.13
CA LEU A 81 -0.23 -16.02 -16.88
C LEU A 81 0.87 -16.22 -15.84
N PHE A 82 2.05 -16.67 -16.23
CA PHE A 82 3.15 -17.03 -15.34
C PHE A 82 4.36 -16.10 -15.54
N ALA A 83 5.19 -15.99 -14.52
CA ALA A 83 6.48 -15.34 -14.61
C ALA A 83 7.46 -16.14 -15.53
N ASP A 84 8.58 -15.53 -15.89
CA ASP A 84 9.56 -16.15 -16.79
C ASP A 84 10.30 -17.33 -16.14
N ASN A 85 10.31 -17.38 -14.82
CA ASN A 85 10.97 -18.43 -14.06
C ASN A 85 10.32 -18.64 -12.70
N TRP A 86 10.55 -19.83 -12.10
CA TRP A 86 10.00 -20.20 -10.80
C TRP A 86 10.47 -19.33 -9.63
N LYS A 87 11.67 -18.76 -9.71
CA LYS A 87 12.18 -17.86 -8.67
C LYS A 87 11.39 -16.55 -8.62
N ASP A 88 11.06 -15.99 -9.79
CA ASP A 88 10.26 -14.77 -9.86
C ASP A 88 8.80 -15.06 -9.50
N GLU A 89 8.27 -16.23 -9.86
CA GLU A 89 6.94 -16.68 -9.44
C GLU A 89 6.84 -16.80 -7.91
N PHE A 90 7.86 -17.39 -7.28
CA PHE A 90 7.93 -17.48 -5.82
C PHE A 90 8.00 -16.10 -5.13
N TRP A 91 8.73 -15.13 -5.72
CA TRP A 91 8.73 -13.77 -5.20
C TRP A 91 7.35 -13.10 -5.33
N MET A 92 6.60 -13.39 -6.39
CA MET A 92 5.22 -12.90 -6.55
C MET A 92 4.26 -13.57 -5.57
N PHE A 93 4.43 -14.86 -5.30
CA PHE A 93 3.71 -15.57 -4.24
C PHE A 93 3.96 -14.92 -2.87
N LEU A 94 5.23 -14.70 -2.50
CA LEU A 94 5.58 -13.99 -1.27
C LEU A 94 5.00 -12.56 -1.26
N GLY A 95 4.99 -11.88 -2.40
CA GLY A 95 4.37 -10.56 -2.54
C GLY A 95 2.87 -10.57 -2.29
N GLY A 96 2.16 -11.60 -2.79
CA GLY A 96 0.73 -11.81 -2.54
C GLY A 96 0.42 -12.13 -1.08
N MET A 97 1.28 -12.92 -0.44
CA MET A 97 1.17 -13.21 0.98
C MET A 97 1.46 -11.96 1.84
N THR A 98 2.59 -11.28 1.60
CA THR A 98 3.03 -10.17 2.47
C THR A 98 2.30 -8.85 2.21
N GLY A 99 1.92 -8.55 0.97
CA GLY A 99 1.14 -7.36 0.61
C GLY A 99 -0.36 -7.62 0.48
N GLY A 100 -0.78 -8.86 0.67
CA GLY A 100 -2.16 -9.32 0.59
C GLY A 100 -2.59 -10.02 1.87
N SER A 101 -2.72 -11.36 1.81
CA SER A 101 -3.40 -12.14 2.85
C SER A 101 -2.88 -11.92 4.25
N PHE A 102 -1.57 -12.02 4.48
CA PHE A 102 -1.01 -11.88 5.82
C PHE A 102 -1.14 -10.45 6.35
N TYR A 103 -0.86 -9.44 5.50
CA TYR A 103 -1.04 -8.04 5.87
C TYR A 103 -2.48 -7.76 6.30
N PHE A 104 -3.45 -8.02 5.42
CA PHE A 104 -4.84 -7.69 5.69
C PHE A 104 -5.50 -8.59 6.74
N PHE A 105 -5.10 -9.85 6.85
CA PHE A 105 -5.59 -10.71 7.92
C PHE A 105 -5.19 -10.16 9.28
N THR A 106 -3.91 -9.80 9.46
CA THR A 106 -3.42 -9.24 10.73
C THR A 106 -3.99 -7.85 11.01
N GLU A 107 -4.07 -6.98 9.99
CA GLU A 107 -4.66 -5.63 10.10
C GLU A 107 -6.15 -5.69 10.42
N ASN A 108 -6.93 -6.45 9.67
CA ASN A 108 -8.38 -6.56 9.87
C ASN A 108 -8.72 -7.21 11.22
N THR A 109 -7.96 -8.23 11.66
CA THR A 109 -8.10 -8.82 13.00
C THR A 109 -7.75 -7.79 14.08
N ALA A 110 -6.71 -6.98 13.88
CA ALA A 110 -6.43 -5.87 14.79
C ALA A 110 -7.59 -4.88 14.85
N LEU A 111 -8.16 -4.52 13.70
CA LEU A 111 -9.33 -3.63 13.62
C LEU A 111 -10.57 -4.21 14.32
N GLU A 112 -10.72 -5.52 14.38
CA GLU A 112 -11.80 -6.16 15.12
C GLU A 112 -11.70 -5.91 16.63
N ILE A 113 -10.49 -5.95 17.19
CA ILE A 113 -10.23 -5.92 18.65
C ILE A 113 -9.70 -4.59 19.19
N THR A 114 -9.31 -3.62 18.31
CA THR A 114 -8.83 -2.30 18.73
C THR A 114 -9.43 -1.17 17.89
N LEU A 115 -9.05 0.08 18.18
CA LEU A 115 -9.55 1.27 17.48
C LEU A 115 -8.86 1.46 16.13
N ALA A 116 -9.59 1.96 15.14
CA ALA A 116 -9.03 2.29 13.83
C ALA A 116 -7.88 3.32 13.92
N THR A 117 -7.97 4.26 14.86
CA THR A 117 -6.91 5.24 15.15
C THR A 117 -5.63 4.58 15.66
N ASN A 118 -5.73 3.57 16.54
CA ASN A 118 -4.57 2.82 17.03
C ASN A 118 -3.89 2.07 15.88
N VAL A 119 -4.69 1.35 15.08
CA VAL A 119 -4.17 0.61 13.93
C VAL A 119 -3.49 1.55 12.94
N SER A 120 -4.14 2.66 12.56
CA SER A 120 -3.57 3.62 11.62
C SER A 120 -2.28 4.26 12.14
N PHE A 121 -2.17 4.51 13.45
CA PHE A 121 -0.96 5.02 14.09
C PHE A 121 0.18 4.00 14.06
N ILE A 122 -0.07 2.76 14.45
CA ILE A 122 0.97 1.72 14.51
C ILE A 122 1.44 1.35 13.09
N VAL A 123 0.56 1.36 12.08
CA VAL A 123 0.93 1.18 10.65
C VAL A 123 1.94 2.22 10.19
N CYS A 124 1.98 3.42 10.80
CA CYS A 124 3.02 4.41 10.53
C CYS A 124 4.44 3.98 10.92
N THR A 125 4.63 2.83 11.55
CA THR A 125 5.96 2.22 11.72
C THR A 125 6.47 1.59 10.41
N ALA A 126 5.59 1.29 9.44
CA ALA A 126 5.96 0.65 8.18
C ALA A 126 7.03 1.41 7.36
N PRO A 127 7.04 2.75 7.26
CA PRO A 127 8.12 3.49 6.61
C PRO A 127 9.50 3.28 7.25
N LEU A 128 9.56 3.26 8.58
CA LEU A 128 10.81 2.99 9.31
C LEU A 128 11.28 1.56 9.04
N LEU A 129 10.39 0.58 9.16
CA LEU A 129 10.69 -0.82 8.87
C LEU A 129 11.15 -1.00 7.41
N THR A 130 10.45 -0.37 6.47
CA THR A 130 10.83 -0.37 5.04
C THR A 130 12.22 0.22 4.83
N THR A 131 12.54 1.31 5.51
CA THR A 131 13.87 1.95 5.42
C THR A 131 14.94 1.03 5.96
N ILE A 132 14.77 0.48 7.15
CA ILE A 132 15.74 -0.45 7.78
C ILE A 132 15.98 -1.66 6.88
N LEU A 133 14.91 -2.31 6.42
CA LEU A 133 15.01 -3.47 5.53
C LEU A 133 15.63 -3.12 4.18
N SER A 134 15.30 -1.94 3.59
CA SER A 134 15.91 -1.48 2.34
C SER A 134 17.42 -1.29 2.48
N LEU A 135 17.89 -0.70 3.57
CA LEU A 135 19.31 -0.49 3.83
C LEU A 135 20.04 -1.82 4.04
N TRP A 136 19.40 -2.77 4.69
CA TRP A 136 19.99 -4.09 4.93
C TRP A 136 20.08 -4.92 3.64
N VAL A 137 19.03 -4.94 2.82
CA VAL A 137 18.95 -5.73 1.58
C VAL A 137 19.69 -5.05 0.43
N TYR A 138 19.55 -3.73 0.28
CA TYR A 138 20.12 -2.94 -0.81
C TYR A 138 21.29 -2.08 -0.31
N LYS A 139 22.47 -2.69 -0.15
CA LYS A 139 23.69 -2.08 0.38
C LYS A 139 24.13 -0.78 -0.32
N LYS A 140 23.66 -0.52 -1.54
CA LYS A 140 23.93 0.71 -2.32
C LYS A 140 23.01 1.87 -1.94
N GLU A 141 21.93 1.63 -1.20
CA GLU A 141 21.06 2.71 -0.72
C GLU A 141 21.69 3.38 0.48
N LYS A 142 21.57 4.70 0.50
CA LYS A 142 21.98 5.52 1.64
C LYS A 142 20.74 6.25 2.16
N ALA A 143 20.30 5.94 3.36
CA ALA A 143 19.38 6.82 4.04
C ALA A 143 20.15 8.10 4.38
N THR A 144 19.67 9.23 3.87
CA THR A 144 20.23 10.51 4.30
C THR A 144 19.84 10.76 5.76
N ARG A 145 20.72 11.41 6.54
CA ARG A 145 20.41 11.78 7.94
C ARG A 145 19.09 12.55 8.04
N GLY A 146 18.80 13.43 7.06
CA GLY A 146 17.54 14.16 6.99
C GLY A 146 16.33 13.26 6.79
N LEU A 147 16.42 12.20 5.99
CA LEU A 147 15.32 11.26 5.79
C LEU A 147 15.02 10.47 7.08
N MET A 148 16.04 10.00 7.79
CA MET A 148 15.87 9.27 9.06
C MET A 148 15.30 10.19 10.15
N ALA A 149 15.86 11.39 10.31
CA ALA A 149 15.37 12.38 11.26
C ALA A 149 13.93 12.82 10.93
N GLY A 150 13.62 13.05 9.65
CA GLY A 150 12.27 13.37 9.18
C GLY A 150 11.27 12.25 9.45
N SER A 151 11.64 10.99 9.23
CA SER A 151 10.78 9.84 9.55
C SER A 151 10.50 9.71 11.06
N LEU A 152 11.53 9.91 11.88
CA LEU A 152 11.36 9.89 13.34
C LEU A 152 10.49 11.06 13.81
N LEU A 153 10.74 12.26 13.28
CA LEU A 153 9.94 13.45 13.60
C LEU A 153 8.47 13.29 13.17
N ALA A 154 8.23 12.71 11.99
CA ALA A 154 6.89 12.41 11.51
C ALA A 154 6.17 11.41 12.46
N LEU A 155 6.84 10.36 12.90
CA LEU A 155 6.28 9.38 13.84
C LEU A 155 5.93 10.05 15.18
N VAL A 156 6.82 10.90 15.72
CA VAL A 156 6.56 11.68 16.94
C VAL A 156 5.41 12.65 16.73
N GLY A 157 5.38 13.35 15.58
CA GLY A 157 4.28 14.27 15.23
C GLY A 157 2.92 13.57 15.18
N VAL A 158 2.84 12.39 14.55
CA VAL A 158 1.62 11.58 14.53
C VAL A 158 1.23 11.13 15.95
N ALA A 159 2.21 10.70 16.76
CA ALA A 159 1.96 10.34 18.16
C ALA A 159 1.36 11.50 18.96
N LEU A 160 1.88 12.71 18.80
CA LEU A 160 1.37 13.91 19.45
C LEU A 160 -0.05 14.27 19.00
N VAL A 161 -0.34 14.16 17.70
CA VAL A 161 -1.70 14.43 17.17
C VAL A 161 -2.70 13.43 17.75
N VAL A 162 -2.36 12.15 17.77
CA VAL A 162 -3.24 11.11 18.34
C VAL A 162 -3.43 11.31 19.85
N TYR A 163 -2.38 11.71 20.57
CA TYR A 163 -2.44 11.94 22.02
C TYR A 163 -3.20 13.22 22.40
N ASN A 164 -3.06 14.31 21.63
CA ASN A 164 -3.63 15.64 21.96
C ASN A 164 -5.12 15.78 21.62
N GLY A 165 -5.71 14.83 20.90
CA GLY A 165 -7.09 14.90 20.43
C GLY A 165 -8.14 14.28 21.35
N SER A 166 -7.92 14.14 22.65
CA SER A 166 -8.83 13.40 23.56
C SER A 166 -9.07 11.93 23.13
N PHE A 167 -8.28 11.41 22.22
CA PHE A 167 -8.31 10.01 21.82
C PHE A 167 -7.63 9.17 22.90
N VAL A 168 -8.44 8.44 23.62
CA VAL A 168 -7.93 7.41 24.54
C VAL A 168 -7.35 6.30 23.68
N LEU A 169 -6.01 6.21 23.61
CA LEU A 169 -5.34 5.02 23.09
C LEU A 169 -5.79 3.83 23.94
N LYS A 170 -6.69 3.03 23.40
CA LYS A 170 -7.09 1.79 24.07
C LYS A 170 -5.98 0.78 23.82
N ILE A 171 -5.10 0.60 24.81
CA ILE A 171 -4.04 -0.39 24.74
C ILE A 171 -4.67 -1.77 24.54
N SER A 172 -4.35 -2.38 23.42
CA SER A 172 -4.76 -3.74 23.05
C SER A 172 -3.49 -4.50 22.64
N PRO A 173 -2.77 -5.15 23.59
CA PRO A 173 -1.48 -5.74 23.29
C PRO A 173 -1.49 -6.69 22.09
N LEU A 174 -2.56 -7.49 21.94
CA LEU A 174 -2.72 -8.38 20.79
C LEU A 174 -3.00 -7.58 19.50
N GLY A 175 -3.90 -6.58 19.53
CA GLY A 175 -4.21 -5.73 18.37
C GLY A 175 -3.01 -4.93 17.92
N ASP A 176 -2.26 -4.36 18.87
CA ASP A 176 -1.05 -3.59 18.60
C ASP A 176 0.05 -4.47 18.00
N PHE A 177 0.23 -5.69 18.53
CA PHE A 177 1.17 -6.69 17.98
C PHE A 177 0.78 -7.12 16.56
N LEU A 178 -0.50 -7.43 16.31
CA LEU A 178 -0.99 -7.79 14.97
C LEU A 178 -0.79 -6.65 13.97
N THR A 179 -1.01 -5.42 14.39
CA THR A 179 -0.78 -4.24 13.55
C THR A 179 0.71 -4.06 13.23
N LEU A 180 1.59 -4.30 14.20
CA LEU A 180 3.04 -4.25 13.95
C LEU A 180 3.49 -5.34 12.97
N LEU A 181 2.92 -6.54 13.07
CA LEU A 181 3.14 -7.62 12.09
C LEU A 181 2.66 -7.20 10.70
N ALA A 182 1.50 -6.54 10.59
CA ALA A 182 1.02 -6.00 9.33
C ALA A 182 2.01 -4.96 8.75
N ALA A 183 2.47 -4.00 9.56
CA ALA A 183 3.44 -3.01 9.14
C ALA A 183 4.76 -3.64 8.64
N PHE A 184 5.23 -4.68 9.32
CA PHE A 184 6.42 -5.43 8.93
C PHE A 184 6.20 -6.19 7.61
N SER A 185 5.04 -6.83 7.45
CA SER A 185 4.64 -7.51 6.23
C SER A 185 4.61 -6.54 5.03
N TRP A 186 4.05 -5.35 5.21
CA TRP A 186 4.04 -4.30 4.19
C TRP A 186 5.43 -3.82 3.78
N ALA A 187 6.36 -3.76 4.75
CA ALA A 187 7.75 -3.42 4.46
C ALA A 187 8.41 -4.47 3.56
N PHE A 188 8.21 -5.77 3.82
CA PHE A 188 8.66 -6.85 2.93
C PHE A 188 8.04 -6.77 1.54
N TYR A 189 6.72 -6.58 1.46
CA TYR A 189 6.02 -6.37 0.20
C TYR A 189 6.67 -5.25 -0.63
N SER A 190 6.97 -4.13 -0.01
CA SER A 190 7.59 -2.98 -0.68
C SER A 190 8.95 -3.32 -1.30
N LEU A 191 9.76 -4.16 -0.64
CA LEU A 191 11.04 -4.66 -1.17
C LEU A 191 10.85 -5.63 -2.34
N ILE A 192 9.86 -6.53 -2.23
CA ILE A 192 9.51 -7.46 -3.31
C ILE A 192 9.04 -6.69 -4.54
N MET A 193 8.17 -5.71 -4.35
CA MET A 193 7.69 -4.85 -5.43
C MET A 193 8.82 -4.13 -6.15
N ARG A 194 9.76 -3.57 -5.41
CA ARG A 194 10.95 -2.96 -5.99
C ARG A 194 11.75 -3.92 -6.84
N LYS A 195 11.98 -5.14 -6.35
CA LYS A 195 12.71 -6.19 -7.08
C LYS A 195 11.99 -6.59 -8.36
N MET A 196 10.69 -6.83 -8.28
CA MET A 196 9.89 -7.36 -9.40
C MET A 196 9.57 -6.28 -10.45
N SER A 197 9.34 -5.03 -10.04
CA SER A 197 9.00 -3.91 -10.94
C SER A 197 10.09 -3.54 -11.95
N ASN A 198 11.31 -4.01 -11.73
CA ASN A 198 12.42 -3.86 -12.68
C ASN A 198 12.37 -4.88 -13.83
N ARG A 199 11.62 -6.00 -13.67
CA ARG A 199 11.56 -7.10 -14.63
C ARG A 199 10.20 -7.23 -15.31
N TYR A 200 9.14 -6.90 -14.59
CA TYR A 200 7.75 -7.11 -15.03
C TYR A 200 6.95 -5.82 -15.01
N SER A 201 5.87 -5.77 -15.79
CA SER A 201 4.94 -4.65 -15.75
C SER A 201 4.20 -4.61 -14.41
N ILE A 202 3.88 -3.41 -13.93
CA ILE A 202 3.16 -3.21 -12.67
C ILE A 202 1.82 -3.93 -12.67
N ILE A 203 1.08 -3.87 -13.77
CA ILE A 203 -0.24 -4.52 -13.90
C ILE A 203 -0.10 -6.04 -13.74
N PHE A 204 0.91 -6.65 -14.38
CA PHE A 204 1.16 -8.08 -14.27
C PHE A 204 1.48 -8.48 -12.81
N ILE A 205 2.41 -7.75 -12.15
CA ILE A 205 2.78 -8.04 -10.76
C ILE A 205 1.56 -7.88 -9.84
N THR A 206 0.81 -6.78 -9.97
CA THR A 206 -0.37 -6.51 -9.13
C THR A 206 -1.44 -7.59 -9.30
N ARG A 207 -1.67 -8.06 -10.53
CA ARG A 207 -2.57 -9.19 -10.76
C ARG A 207 -2.11 -10.46 -10.03
N LYS A 208 -0.80 -10.76 -10.08
CA LYS A 208 -0.22 -11.92 -9.37
C LYS A 208 -0.35 -11.77 -7.86
N ILE A 209 -0.18 -10.56 -7.32
CA ILE A 209 -0.37 -10.28 -5.90
C ILE A 209 -1.82 -10.52 -5.48
N PHE A 210 -2.80 -10.07 -6.27
CA PHE A 210 -4.20 -10.36 -5.97
C PHE A 210 -4.49 -11.86 -6.05
N PHE A 211 -4.00 -12.55 -7.09
CA PHE A 211 -4.17 -14.00 -7.22
C PHE A 211 -3.60 -14.77 -6.05
N TYR A 212 -2.33 -14.53 -5.71
CA TYR A 212 -1.69 -15.21 -4.59
C TYR A 212 -2.22 -14.76 -3.23
N GLY A 213 -2.66 -13.51 -3.09
CA GLY A 213 -3.36 -13.05 -1.91
C GLY A 213 -4.65 -13.85 -1.66
N VAL A 214 -5.47 -14.01 -2.71
CA VAL A 214 -6.69 -14.84 -2.65
C VAL A 214 -6.33 -16.31 -2.34
N LEU A 215 -5.32 -16.88 -2.99
CA LEU A 215 -4.93 -18.26 -2.77
C LEU A 215 -4.45 -18.51 -1.34
N THR A 216 -3.63 -17.59 -0.80
CA THR A 216 -3.00 -17.76 0.51
C THR A 216 -3.89 -17.42 1.70
N ILE A 217 -5.06 -16.80 1.51
CA ILE A 217 -6.06 -16.62 2.57
C ILE A 217 -6.95 -17.85 2.75
N LEU A 218 -7.11 -18.69 1.72
CA LEU A 218 -8.03 -19.81 1.77
C LEU A 218 -7.81 -20.75 2.96
N PRO A 219 -6.57 -21.07 3.39
CA PRO A 219 -6.35 -21.87 4.58
C PRO A 219 -6.96 -21.29 5.87
N ALA A 220 -7.14 -19.98 5.97
CA ALA A 220 -7.79 -19.38 7.13
C ALA A 220 -9.25 -19.83 7.28
N PHE A 221 -9.93 -20.18 6.19
CA PHE A 221 -11.30 -20.69 6.21
C PHE A 221 -11.41 -22.15 6.67
N LEU A 222 -10.29 -22.88 6.76
CA LEU A 222 -10.27 -24.20 7.39
C LEU A 222 -10.39 -24.10 8.93
N VAL A 223 -9.87 -22.99 9.49
CA VAL A 223 -9.91 -22.72 10.94
C VAL A 223 -11.16 -21.91 11.31
N HIS A 224 -11.50 -20.93 10.51
CA HIS A 224 -12.66 -20.06 10.68
C HIS A 224 -13.51 -20.10 9.40
N PRO A 225 -14.46 -21.06 9.29
CA PRO A 225 -15.31 -21.20 8.11
C PRO A 225 -16.10 -19.94 7.80
N TRP A 226 -16.52 -19.80 6.53
CA TRP A 226 -17.40 -18.73 6.10
C TRP A 226 -18.70 -18.72 6.90
N GLN A 227 -19.06 -17.59 7.50
CA GLN A 227 -20.26 -17.46 8.35
C GLN A 227 -21.22 -16.38 7.86
N PHE A 228 -20.72 -15.42 7.06
CA PHE A 228 -21.53 -14.29 6.63
C PHE A 228 -22.61 -14.73 5.61
N ASP A 229 -23.83 -14.24 5.80
CA ASP A 229 -24.94 -14.48 4.87
C ASP A 229 -24.74 -13.68 3.56
N ILE A 230 -24.48 -14.41 2.47
CA ILE A 230 -24.21 -13.84 1.15
C ILE A 230 -25.38 -12.96 0.64
N THR A 231 -26.62 -13.24 1.05
CA THR A 231 -27.80 -12.45 0.64
C THR A 231 -27.71 -11.00 1.11
N ARG A 232 -27.04 -10.77 2.24
CA ARG A 232 -26.82 -9.44 2.82
C ARG A 232 -25.75 -8.60 2.11
N LEU A 233 -24.99 -9.18 1.19
CA LEU A 233 -23.97 -8.43 0.41
C LEU A 233 -24.59 -7.28 -0.42
N LEU A 234 -25.87 -7.34 -0.72
CA LEU A 234 -26.59 -6.29 -1.44
C LEU A 234 -27.13 -5.18 -0.52
N GLU A 235 -26.99 -5.31 0.80
CA GLU A 235 -27.32 -4.21 1.71
C GLU A 235 -26.47 -2.98 1.37
N PRO A 236 -27.04 -1.78 1.20
CA PRO A 236 -26.30 -0.62 0.71
C PRO A 236 -25.04 -0.30 1.50
N ALA A 237 -25.09 -0.39 2.83
CA ALA A 237 -23.94 -0.12 3.67
C ALA A 237 -22.79 -1.11 3.43
N ILE A 238 -23.09 -2.39 3.23
CA ILE A 238 -22.11 -3.43 2.95
C ILE A 238 -21.58 -3.28 1.53
N LEU A 239 -22.45 -3.16 0.55
CA LEU A 239 -22.11 -3.07 -0.87
C LEU A 239 -21.18 -1.87 -1.14
N PHE A 240 -21.54 -0.66 -0.67
CA PHE A 240 -20.73 0.54 -0.87
C PHE A 240 -19.34 0.42 -0.24
N ASN A 241 -19.25 -0.13 0.97
CA ASN A 241 -17.95 -0.32 1.63
C ASN A 241 -17.12 -1.40 0.93
N LEU A 242 -17.71 -2.50 0.46
CA LEU A 242 -17.01 -3.53 -0.32
C LEU A 242 -16.53 -3.01 -1.68
N LEU A 243 -17.33 -2.22 -2.39
CA LEU A 243 -16.93 -1.60 -3.65
C LEU A 243 -15.82 -0.56 -3.42
N PHE A 244 -15.92 0.25 -2.38
CA PHE A 244 -14.86 1.17 -1.98
C PHE A 244 -13.54 0.42 -1.70
N LEU A 245 -13.58 -0.63 -0.88
CA LEU A 245 -12.40 -1.42 -0.54
C LEU A 245 -11.87 -2.22 -1.73
N GLY A 246 -12.74 -2.84 -2.54
CA GLY A 246 -12.34 -3.71 -3.65
C GLY A 246 -11.88 -2.95 -4.88
N VAL A 247 -12.66 -1.97 -5.34
CA VAL A 247 -12.37 -1.23 -6.57
C VAL A 247 -11.40 -0.08 -6.30
N LEU A 248 -11.76 0.85 -5.40
CA LEU A 248 -10.97 2.06 -5.22
C LEU A 248 -9.69 1.77 -4.42
N ALA A 249 -9.82 1.22 -3.22
CA ALA A 249 -8.69 1.05 -2.33
C ALA A 249 -7.77 -0.13 -2.70
N SER A 250 -8.32 -1.23 -3.25
CA SER A 250 -7.50 -2.36 -3.70
C SER A 250 -7.13 -2.21 -5.18
N LEU A 251 -8.05 -2.32 -6.14
CA LEU A 251 -7.69 -2.36 -7.56
C LEU A 251 -6.91 -1.10 -7.99
N ILE A 252 -7.50 0.08 -7.81
CA ILE A 252 -6.91 1.33 -8.29
C ILE A 252 -5.69 1.70 -7.44
N CYS A 253 -5.84 1.79 -6.12
CA CYS A 253 -4.76 2.25 -5.26
C CYS A 253 -3.55 1.33 -5.25
N PHE A 254 -3.68 -0.01 -5.34
CA PHE A 254 -2.52 -0.91 -5.44
C PHE A 254 -1.75 -0.72 -6.74
N VAL A 255 -2.45 -0.61 -7.89
CA VAL A 255 -1.78 -0.34 -9.17
C VAL A 255 -1.03 0.99 -9.11
N VAL A 256 -1.71 2.02 -8.66
CA VAL A 256 -1.18 3.38 -8.56
C VAL A 256 -0.01 3.43 -7.57
N TRP A 257 -0.15 2.83 -6.39
CA TRP A 257 0.92 2.76 -5.39
C TRP A 257 2.17 2.04 -5.90
N ASN A 258 1.98 0.95 -6.64
CA ASN A 258 3.09 0.22 -7.23
C ASN A 258 3.82 1.04 -8.30
N VAL A 259 3.11 1.91 -9.02
CA VAL A 259 3.74 2.92 -9.90
C VAL A 259 4.52 3.93 -9.07
N VAL A 260 3.95 4.44 -7.98
CA VAL A 260 4.62 5.39 -7.07
C VAL A 260 5.90 4.77 -6.49
N LEU A 261 5.84 3.53 -5.99
CA LEU A 261 7.02 2.79 -5.50
C LEU A 261 8.12 2.68 -6.57
N LYS A 262 7.73 2.41 -7.82
CA LYS A 262 8.68 2.30 -8.94
C LYS A 262 9.32 3.65 -9.28
N GLN A 263 8.57 4.75 -9.24
CA GLN A 263 9.02 6.06 -9.70
C GLN A 263 9.75 6.86 -8.61
N LEU A 264 9.23 6.88 -7.39
CA LEU A 264 9.82 7.64 -6.28
C LEU A 264 10.86 6.83 -5.49
N GLY A 265 10.85 5.51 -5.65
CA GLY A 265 11.62 4.57 -4.83
C GLY A 265 10.93 4.24 -3.50
N THR A 266 11.28 3.07 -2.97
CA THR A 266 10.58 2.45 -1.84
C THR A 266 10.58 3.33 -0.59
N ILE A 267 11.72 3.91 -0.22
CA ILE A 267 11.87 4.69 1.02
C ILE A 267 11.06 6.00 0.94
N ARG A 268 11.15 6.73 -0.20
CA ARG A 268 10.41 8.01 -0.35
C ARG A 268 8.92 7.79 -0.41
N ALA A 269 8.48 6.78 -1.16
CA ALA A 269 7.07 6.45 -1.27
C ALA A 269 6.47 6.05 0.08
N SER A 270 7.15 5.18 0.85
CA SER A 270 6.66 4.74 2.15
C SER A 270 6.41 5.87 3.14
N ASN A 271 7.17 6.98 3.08
CA ASN A 271 6.97 8.11 4.00
C ASN A 271 5.60 8.78 3.89
N TYR A 272 4.87 8.62 2.77
CA TYR A 272 3.50 9.12 2.66
C TYR A 272 2.53 8.40 3.59
N ILE A 273 2.84 7.18 4.04
CA ILE A 273 2.02 6.39 4.99
C ILE A 273 1.84 7.13 6.32
N TYR A 274 2.76 8.03 6.70
CA TYR A 274 2.58 8.88 7.88
C TYR A 274 1.35 9.78 7.84
N LEU A 275 0.74 9.96 6.66
CA LEU A 275 -0.51 10.73 6.51
C LEU A 275 -1.76 9.89 6.84
N ASN A 276 -1.67 8.55 6.90
CA ASN A 276 -2.82 7.68 7.17
C ASN A 276 -3.66 8.11 8.38
N PRO A 277 -3.07 8.36 9.57
CA PRO A 277 -3.86 8.72 10.74
C PRO A 277 -4.64 10.02 10.58
N LEU A 278 -4.10 10.99 9.83
CA LEU A 278 -4.81 12.25 9.57
C LEU A 278 -6.12 12.00 8.81
N PHE A 279 -6.08 11.16 7.78
CA PHE A 279 -7.28 10.82 7.01
C PHE A 279 -8.21 9.89 7.78
N THR A 280 -7.69 9.00 8.63
CA THR A 280 -8.50 8.15 9.52
C THR A 280 -9.25 8.96 10.57
N LEU A 281 -8.69 10.11 11.00
CA LEU A 281 -9.33 11.00 11.98
C LEU A 281 -10.44 11.87 11.38
N ILE A 282 -10.37 12.16 10.08
CA ILE A 282 -11.34 13.02 9.37
C ILE A 282 -12.59 12.22 8.97
N GLY A 283 -12.47 10.92 8.66
CA GLY A 283 -13.59 10.05 8.27
C GLY A 283 -14.26 9.40 9.45
#